data_498886a4209b96b165394c992d7f5668
#
_entry.id   498886a4209b96b165394c992d7f5668
#
_cell.length_a   1.000
_cell.length_b   1.000
_cell.length_c   1.000
_cell.angle_alpha   90.00
_cell.angle_beta   90.00
_cell.angle_gamma   90.00
#
_symmetry.space_group_name_H-M   'P 1'
#
loop_
_entity.id
_entity.type
_entity.pdbx_description
1 polymer ?
#
loop_
_entity_poly.entity_id
_entity_poly.type
_entity_poly.pdbx_seq_one_letter_code
_entity_poly.pdbx_strand_id
1 'polypeptide(L)'
;DVLNVIPAQKAGKIAFAAGLTNDKGWCPVNGKTFESTIHKNIHVVGDAAIASPLPKSGYAANSEGKVAAAAVVALLNGGKAPTPSYVNTCYSIITEENGVMDGISVAMVYAWNEETGKIDKVKGSGGLTPGYKDTTEEMRSKISLTILSANQPDKPRACRNGPGLLLLKAPSGAFFIFRIHIFVPCCVI
;
A
#
# COMPACT_ATOMS: atom_id res chain seq x y z
N ASP A 1 -25.23 25.38 -3.99
CA ASP A 1 -24.11 25.09 -3.07
C ASP A 1 -23.67 23.65 -3.25
N VAL A 2 -22.38 23.37 -3.22
CA VAL A 2 -21.81 22.01 -3.31
C VAL A 2 -21.21 21.66 -1.95
N LEU A 3 -21.60 20.50 -1.39
CA LEU A 3 -21.06 19.97 -0.14
C LEU A 3 -20.25 18.72 -0.44
N ASN A 4 -18.95 18.76 -0.19
CA ASN A 4 -18.08 17.58 -0.23
C ASN A 4 -17.87 17.05 1.19
N VAL A 5 -18.37 15.85 1.47
CA VAL A 5 -18.26 15.21 2.78
C VAL A 5 -17.42 13.94 2.66
N ILE A 6 -16.31 13.91 3.41
CA ILE A 6 -15.49 12.71 3.56
C ILE A 6 -15.81 12.09 4.92
N PRO A 7 -16.58 10.98 4.99
CA PRO A 7 -16.94 10.37 6.26
C PRO A 7 -15.73 9.73 6.93
N ALA A 8 -15.78 9.59 8.25
CA ALA A 8 -14.78 8.86 9.02
C ALA A 8 -14.67 7.41 8.52
N GLN A 9 -13.44 6.90 8.39
CA GLN A 9 -13.15 5.59 7.85
C GLN A 9 -12.56 4.65 8.90
N LYS A 10 -12.64 3.37 8.64
CA LYS A 10 -12.05 2.29 9.44
C LYS A 10 -11.79 1.08 8.58
N ALA A 11 -11.09 0.07 9.11
CA ALA A 11 -10.83 -1.17 8.40
C ALA A 11 -12.11 -1.86 7.91
N GLY A 12 -12.01 -2.65 6.86
CA GLY A 12 -13.15 -3.36 6.30
C GLY A 12 -13.74 -4.42 7.23
N LYS A 13 -14.98 -4.81 7.00
CA LYS A 13 -15.75 -5.76 7.86
C LYS A 13 -15.01 -7.07 8.14
N ILE A 14 -14.23 -7.57 7.18
CA ILE A 14 -13.45 -8.80 7.33
C ILE A 14 -12.41 -8.69 8.45
N ALA A 15 -11.79 -7.53 8.63
CA ALA A 15 -10.81 -7.30 9.69
C ALA A 15 -11.44 -7.35 11.08
N PHE A 16 -12.67 -6.81 11.22
CA PHE A 16 -13.44 -6.91 12.47
C PHE A 16 -13.86 -8.35 12.74
N ALA A 17 -14.40 -9.05 11.73
CA ALA A 17 -14.84 -10.44 11.87
C ALA A 17 -13.69 -11.38 12.24
N ALA A 18 -12.47 -11.08 11.78
CA ALA A 18 -11.27 -11.83 12.08
C ALA A 18 -10.57 -11.38 13.39
N GLY A 19 -11.12 -10.42 14.12
CA GLY A 19 -10.54 -9.92 15.37
C GLY A 19 -9.20 -9.19 15.20
N LEU A 20 -8.92 -8.62 14.03
CA LEU A 20 -7.64 -8.00 13.69
C LEU A 20 -7.57 -6.51 14.03
N THR A 21 -8.67 -5.91 14.46
CA THR A 21 -8.76 -4.47 14.70
C THR A 21 -8.56 -4.12 16.17
N ASN A 22 -7.95 -2.97 16.40
CA ASN A 22 -7.95 -2.32 17.72
C ASN A 22 -9.27 -1.58 17.98
N ASP A 23 -9.38 -0.94 19.15
CA ASP A 23 -10.56 -0.16 19.58
C ASP A 23 -10.90 1.01 18.65
N LYS A 24 -9.92 1.51 17.89
CA LYS A 24 -10.11 2.56 16.89
C LYS A 24 -10.55 2.04 15.53
N GLY A 25 -10.72 0.72 15.38
CA GLY A 25 -11.17 0.08 14.16
C GLY A 25 -10.11 -0.08 13.07
N TRP A 26 -8.83 -0.09 13.43
CA TRP A 26 -7.69 -0.29 12.52
C TRP A 26 -6.85 -1.48 12.95
N CYS A 27 -6.11 -2.09 12.02
CA CYS A 27 -5.30 -3.27 12.26
C CYS A 27 -3.88 -2.89 12.68
N PRO A 28 -3.46 -3.10 13.93
CA PRO A 28 -2.09 -2.90 14.34
C PRO A 28 -1.18 -3.98 13.76
N VAL A 29 -0.05 -3.58 13.18
CA VAL A 29 0.91 -4.46 12.52
C VAL A 29 2.34 -4.16 12.93
N ASN A 30 3.21 -5.15 12.78
CA ASN A 30 4.65 -4.94 12.82
C ASN A 30 5.09 -4.33 11.49
N GLY A 31 5.62 -3.11 11.51
CA GLY A 31 6.04 -2.40 10.30
C GLY A 31 7.16 -3.09 9.51
N LYS A 32 7.90 -4.04 10.05
CA LYS A 32 8.93 -4.79 9.33
C LYS A 32 8.35 -5.92 8.48
N THR A 33 7.25 -6.53 8.90
CA THR A 33 6.69 -7.73 8.29
C THR A 33 5.24 -7.59 7.86
N PHE A 34 4.54 -6.55 8.32
CA PHE A 34 3.09 -6.40 8.24
C PHE A 34 2.29 -7.51 8.94
N GLU A 35 2.94 -8.31 9.77
CA GLU A 35 2.25 -9.27 10.62
C GLU A 35 1.40 -8.53 11.66
N SER A 36 0.17 -9.00 11.85
CA SER A 36 -0.72 -8.48 12.90
C SER A 36 -0.09 -8.65 14.27
N THR A 37 -0.17 -7.62 15.11
CA THR A 37 0.28 -7.72 16.50
C THR A 37 -0.74 -8.43 17.41
N ILE A 38 -1.96 -8.67 16.90
CA ILE A 38 -3.03 -9.35 17.63
C ILE A 38 -3.03 -10.85 17.33
N HIS A 39 -2.89 -11.23 16.06
CA HIS A 39 -2.90 -12.63 15.62
C HIS A 39 -1.65 -12.94 14.81
N LYS A 40 -0.89 -13.94 15.26
CA LYS A 40 0.32 -14.44 14.58
C LYS A 40 -0.02 -15.08 13.23
N ASN A 41 0.93 -14.99 12.30
CA ASN A 41 0.85 -15.57 10.97
C ASN A 41 -0.26 -14.97 10.07
N ILE A 42 -0.81 -13.82 10.45
CA ILE A 42 -1.74 -13.07 9.64
C ILE A 42 -1.09 -11.71 9.31
N HIS A 43 -0.97 -11.42 8.03
CA HIS A 43 -0.39 -10.16 7.55
C HIS A 43 -1.48 -9.25 7.00
N VAL A 44 -1.45 -7.98 7.39
CA VAL A 44 -2.42 -6.96 6.95
C VAL A 44 -1.66 -5.83 6.29
N VAL A 45 -2.04 -5.49 5.07
CA VAL A 45 -1.43 -4.42 4.26
C VAL A 45 -2.48 -3.46 3.74
N GLY A 46 -2.04 -2.29 3.31
CA GLY A 46 -2.90 -1.24 2.79
C GLY A 46 -3.62 -0.46 3.87
N ASP A 47 -4.68 0.24 3.49
CA ASP A 47 -5.34 1.23 4.33
C ASP A 47 -5.87 0.69 5.67
N ALA A 48 -6.13 -0.61 5.76
CA ALA A 48 -6.57 -1.25 7.02
C ALA A 48 -5.45 -1.29 8.08
N ALA A 49 -4.18 -1.32 7.66
CA ALA A 49 -3.04 -1.41 8.54
C ALA A 49 -2.68 -0.09 9.22
N ILE A 50 -2.17 -0.17 10.45
CA ILE A 50 -1.53 0.96 11.13
C ILE A 50 -0.04 0.92 10.83
N ALA A 51 0.37 1.56 9.74
CA ALA A 51 1.74 1.59 9.26
C ALA A 51 2.34 3.02 9.29
N SER A 52 1.93 3.84 10.24
CA SER A 52 2.44 5.22 10.39
C SER A 52 3.98 5.23 10.47
N PRO A 53 4.65 6.17 9.77
CA PRO A 53 4.13 7.35 9.08
C PRO A 53 3.78 7.14 7.59
N LEU A 54 3.68 5.89 7.11
CA LEU A 54 3.23 5.63 5.74
C LEU A 54 1.80 6.17 5.53
N PRO A 55 1.56 6.90 4.44
CA PRO A 55 0.21 7.36 4.12
C PRO A 55 -0.67 6.19 3.66
N LYS A 56 -1.97 6.34 3.86
CA LYS A 56 -2.97 5.41 3.33
C LYS A 56 -3.21 5.74 1.85
N SER A 57 -2.51 5.03 0.97
CA SER A 57 -2.60 5.19 -0.48
C SER A 57 -2.38 3.87 -1.19
N GLY A 58 -2.87 3.75 -2.42
CA GLY A 58 -2.65 2.55 -3.24
C GLY A 58 -1.16 2.31 -3.52
N TYR A 59 -0.37 3.35 -3.66
CA TYR A 59 1.08 3.24 -3.85
C TYR A 59 1.78 2.68 -2.61
N ALA A 60 1.47 3.23 -1.43
CA ALA A 60 1.98 2.72 -0.16
C ALA A 60 1.53 1.27 0.07
N ALA A 61 0.25 0.97 -0.14
CA ALA A 61 -0.30 -0.38 -0.01
C ALA A 61 0.43 -1.41 -0.88
N ASN A 62 0.82 -1.04 -2.11
CA ASN A 62 1.63 -1.89 -2.97
C ASN A 62 3.04 -2.11 -2.42
N SER A 63 3.68 -1.06 -1.92
CA SER A 63 5.00 -1.14 -1.27
C SER A 63 4.95 -2.06 -0.04
N GLU A 64 3.93 -1.89 0.79
CA GLU A 64 3.65 -2.75 1.96
C GLU A 64 3.44 -4.22 1.56
N GLY A 65 2.68 -4.46 0.49
CA GLY A 65 2.44 -5.81 -0.01
C GLY A 65 3.71 -6.53 -0.45
N LYS A 66 4.66 -5.81 -1.08
CA LYS A 66 5.97 -6.37 -1.45
C LYS A 66 6.81 -6.73 -0.23
N VAL A 67 6.81 -5.86 0.78
CA VAL A 67 7.52 -6.10 2.04
C VAL A 67 6.91 -7.30 2.78
N ALA A 68 5.59 -7.36 2.90
CA ALA A 68 4.90 -8.49 3.53
C ALA A 68 5.19 -9.80 2.79
N ALA A 69 5.16 -9.81 1.46
CA ALA A 69 5.46 -11.00 0.67
C ALA A 69 6.91 -11.49 0.90
N ALA A 70 7.88 -10.58 0.88
CA ALA A 70 9.27 -10.91 1.14
C ALA A 70 9.47 -11.46 2.57
N ALA A 71 8.80 -10.87 3.56
CA ALA A 71 8.83 -11.34 4.94
C ALA A 71 8.22 -12.73 5.09
N VAL A 72 7.05 -12.98 4.48
CA VAL A 72 6.38 -14.29 4.52
C VAL A 72 7.26 -15.37 3.89
N VAL A 73 7.84 -15.11 2.73
CA VAL A 73 8.75 -16.06 2.06
C VAL A 73 9.96 -16.38 2.94
N ALA A 74 10.59 -15.37 3.54
CA ALA A 74 11.74 -15.57 4.42
C ALA A 74 11.36 -16.41 5.65
N LEU A 75 10.25 -16.07 6.31
CA LEU A 75 9.78 -16.77 7.51
C LEU A 75 9.38 -18.23 7.23
N LEU A 76 8.71 -18.50 6.10
CA LEU A 76 8.35 -19.86 5.68
C LEU A 76 9.56 -20.74 5.41
N ASN A 77 10.70 -20.15 5.02
CA ASN A 77 11.96 -20.84 4.82
C ASN A 77 12.84 -20.89 6.09
N GLY A 78 12.31 -20.54 7.25
CA GLY A 78 13.05 -20.54 8.53
C GLY A 78 14.10 -19.42 8.65
N GLY A 79 14.07 -18.44 7.76
CA GLY A 79 14.94 -17.27 7.76
C GLY A 79 14.37 -16.10 8.55
N LYS A 80 15.06 -14.96 8.47
CA LYS A 80 14.62 -13.69 9.06
C LYS A 80 14.08 -12.76 7.98
N ALA A 81 13.02 -12.03 8.30
CA ALA A 81 12.50 -11.00 7.40
C ALA A 81 13.59 -9.95 7.09
N PRO A 82 13.77 -9.58 5.82
CA PRO A 82 14.73 -8.54 5.44
C PRO A 82 14.31 -7.19 6.02
N THR A 83 15.28 -6.29 6.19
CA THR A 83 15.02 -4.90 6.59
C THR A 83 14.39 -4.15 5.42
N PRO A 84 13.14 -3.67 5.56
CA PRO A 84 12.42 -3.08 4.45
C PRO A 84 12.68 -1.59 4.27
N SER A 85 12.48 -1.15 3.02
CA SER A 85 12.25 0.24 2.67
C SER A 85 10.92 0.38 1.93
N TYR A 86 10.32 1.58 1.98
CA TYR A 86 9.00 1.85 1.40
C TYR A 86 9.05 3.11 0.58
N VAL A 87 8.24 3.16 -0.44
CA VAL A 87 8.07 4.36 -1.27
C VAL A 87 6.59 4.68 -1.36
N ASN A 88 6.27 5.96 -1.28
CA ASN A 88 4.96 6.48 -1.63
C ASN A 88 5.12 7.63 -2.60
N THR A 89 4.27 7.68 -3.61
CA THR A 89 4.15 8.83 -4.51
C THR A 89 2.70 9.26 -4.56
N CYS A 90 2.47 10.53 -4.31
CA CYS A 90 1.17 11.18 -4.47
C CYS A 90 1.22 12.12 -5.66
N TYR A 91 0.14 12.14 -6.43
CA TYR A 91 -0.07 13.07 -7.54
C TYR A 91 -1.26 13.96 -7.20
N SER A 92 -1.14 15.25 -7.46
CA SER A 92 -2.23 16.21 -7.25
C SER A 92 -2.40 17.06 -8.49
N ILE A 93 -3.64 17.24 -8.92
CA ILE A 93 -4.00 18.13 -10.02
C ILE A 93 -4.22 19.52 -9.42
N ILE A 94 -3.55 20.52 -9.97
CA ILE A 94 -3.67 21.90 -9.52
C ILE A 94 -4.70 22.63 -10.35
N THR A 95 -4.61 22.52 -11.68
CA THR A 95 -5.55 23.18 -12.60
C THR A 95 -5.84 22.26 -13.77
N GLU A 96 -6.99 22.50 -14.41
CA GLU A 96 -7.33 21.92 -15.71
C GLU A 96 -7.72 23.08 -16.63
N GLU A 97 -6.97 23.27 -17.70
CA GLU A 97 -7.24 24.31 -18.68
C GLU A 97 -7.16 23.71 -20.08
N ASN A 98 -8.24 23.86 -20.86
CA ASN A 98 -8.33 23.34 -22.23
C ASN A 98 -8.00 21.84 -22.38
N GLY A 99 -8.38 21.01 -21.39
CA GLY A 99 -8.10 19.58 -21.39
C GLY A 99 -6.65 19.21 -21.02
N VAL A 100 -5.86 20.19 -20.61
CA VAL A 100 -4.51 19.99 -20.09
C VAL A 100 -4.51 20.17 -18.59
N MET A 101 -3.98 19.19 -17.86
CA MET A 101 -3.86 19.24 -16.41
C MET A 101 -2.46 19.69 -16.00
N ASP A 102 -2.40 20.70 -15.16
CA ASP A 102 -1.20 20.99 -14.39
C ASP A 102 -1.24 20.23 -13.07
N GLY A 103 -0.22 19.45 -12.80
CA GLY A 103 -0.12 18.62 -11.61
C GLY A 103 1.22 18.74 -10.91
N ILE A 104 1.21 18.32 -9.67
CA ILE A 104 2.42 18.13 -8.85
C ILE A 104 2.51 16.70 -8.38
N SER A 105 3.72 16.23 -8.12
CA SER A 105 3.93 14.97 -7.42
C SER A 105 4.81 15.15 -6.18
N VAL A 106 4.60 14.29 -5.19
CA VAL A 106 5.45 14.19 -4.01
C VAL A 106 5.84 12.74 -3.84
N ALA A 107 7.13 12.45 -3.97
CA ALA A 107 7.68 11.13 -3.69
C ALA A 107 8.36 11.10 -2.33
N MET A 108 7.95 10.19 -1.47
CA MET A 108 8.50 10.00 -0.13
C MET A 108 9.08 8.60 0.03
N VAL A 109 10.25 8.51 0.64
CA VAL A 109 10.91 7.26 0.99
C VAL A 109 10.86 7.07 2.50
N TYR A 110 10.59 5.86 2.93
CA TYR A 110 10.57 5.45 4.33
C TYR A 110 11.44 4.23 4.52
N ALA A 111 12.00 4.06 5.70
CA ALA A 111 12.83 2.92 6.04
C ALA A 111 12.45 2.39 7.44
N TRP A 112 12.61 1.10 7.62
CA TRP A 112 12.55 0.50 8.94
C TRP A 112 13.78 0.88 9.75
N ASN A 113 13.56 1.36 10.94
CA ASN A 113 14.62 1.66 11.90
C ASN A 113 14.71 0.50 12.91
N GLU A 114 15.80 -0.23 12.88
CA GLU A 114 16.01 -1.39 13.76
C GLU A 114 16.19 -0.98 15.24
N GLU A 115 16.69 0.22 15.49
CA GLU A 115 16.93 0.70 16.87
C GLU A 115 15.62 1.09 17.55
N THR A 116 14.72 1.76 16.82
CA THR A 116 13.45 2.24 17.37
C THR A 116 12.30 1.26 17.19
N GLY A 117 12.46 0.27 16.29
CA GLY A 117 11.39 -0.64 15.90
C GLY A 117 10.23 0.05 15.20
N LYS A 118 10.50 1.11 14.43
CA LYS A 118 9.49 1.92 13.74
C LYS A 118 9.88 2.21 12.30
N ILE A 119 8.88 2.62 11.52
CA ILE A 119 9.09 3.14 10.18
C ILE A 119 9.40 4.64 10.31
N ASP A 120 10.48 5.09 9.70
CA ASP A 120 10.89 6.50 9.70
C ASP A 120 10.91 7.04 8.27
N LYS A 121 10.57 8.32 8.11
CA LYS A 121 10.73 9.03 6.85
C LYS A 121 12.21 9.31 6.59
N VAL A 122 12.70 8.94 5.42
CA VAL A 122 14.08 9.22 5.03
C VAL A 122 14.25 10.73 4.78
N LYS A 123 15.27 11.34 5.40
CA LYS A 123 15.59 12.76 5.22
C LYS A 123 15.87 13.07 3.75
N GLY A 124 15.39 14.22 3.29
CA GLY A 124 15.55 14.67 1.89
C GLY A 124 14.53 14.08 0.91
N SER A 125 13.68 13.13 1.34
CA SER A 125 12.54 12.69 0.54
C SER A 125 11.31 13.59 0.77
N GLY A 126 10.40 13.67 -0.20
CA GLY A 126 9.15 14.42 -0.11
C GLY A 126 9.25 15.86 -0.63
N GLY A 127 10.21 16.14 -1.51
CA GLY A 127 10.21 17.37 -2.28
C GLY A 127 9.05 17.38 -3.29
N LEU A 128 8.47 18.55 -3.49
CA LEU A 128 7.49 18.78 -4.56
C LEU A 128 8.19 18.77 -5.91
N THR A 129 7.66 17.99 -6.84
CA THR A 129 8.09 18.02 -8.23
C THR A 129 6.98 18.71 -9.04
N PRO A 130 7.17 19.97 -9.44
CA PRO A 130 6.20 20.69 -10.28
C PRO A 130 6.30 20.24 -11.73
N GLY A 131 5.22 20.45 -12.49
CA GLY A 131 5.32 20.48 -13.93
C GLY A 131 4.90 19.24 -14.69
N TYR A 132 3.79 18.61 -14.31
CA TYR A 132 3.06 17.81 -15.29
C TYR A 132 2.12 18.71 -16.07
N LYS A 133 2.38 18.81 -17.38
CA LYS A 133 1.36 19.28 -18.32
C LYS A 133 0.97 18.08 -19.15
N ASP A 134 -0.10 17.45 -18.74
CA ASP A 134 -0.63 16.28 -19.42
C ASP A 134 -2.11 16.46 -19.72
N THR A 135 -2.57 15.83 -20.79
CA THR A 135 -4.01 15.70 -21.01
C THR A 135 -4.64 14.94 -19.85
N THR A 136 -5.91 15.23 -19.57
CA THR A 136 -6.69 14.54 -18.53
C THR A 136 -6.59 13.02 -18.66
N GLU A 137 -6.56 12.51 -19.88
CA GLU A 137 -6.49 11.08 -20.17
C GLU A 137 -5.09 10.50 -19.90
N GLU A 138 -4.03 11.22 -20.29
CA GLU A 138 -2.65 10.83 -20.02
C GLU A 138 -2.33 10.84 -18.53
N MET A 139 -2.82 11.84 -17.78
CA MET A 139 -2.65 11.88 -16.33
C MET A 139 -3.37 10.70 -15.64
N ARG A 140 -4.61 10.40 -16.03
CA ARG A 140 -5.35 9.25 -15.52
C ARG A 140 -4.64 7.94 -15.86
N SER A 141 -4.11 7.81 -17.07
CA SER A 141 -3.34 6.65 -17.51
C SER A 141 -2.06 6.51 -16.71
N LYS A 142 -1.30 7.58 -16.49
CA LYS A 142 -0.06 7.56 -15.70
C LYS A 142 -0.31 7.18 -14.24
N ILE A 143 -1.35 7.72 -13.61
CA ILE A 143 -1.76 7.35 -12.26
C ILE A 143 -2.12 5.86 -12.20
N SER A 144 -2.93 5.39 -13.13
CA SER A 144 -3.33 3.97 -13.22
C SER A 144 -2.14 3.06 -13.49
N LEU A 145 -1.25 3.42 -14.42
CA LEU A 145 -0.04 2.65 -14.73
C LEU A 145 0.95 2.63 -13.56
N THR A 146 1.10 3.73 -12.83
CA THR A 146 1.96 3.76 -11.64
C THR A 146 1.44 2.81 -10.56
N ILE A 147 0.14 2.73 -10.36
CA ILE A 147 -0.48 1.80 -9.42
C ILE A 147 -0.34 0.35 -9.93
N LEU A 148 -0.51 0.12 -11.24
CA LEU A 148 -0.45 -1.21 -11.84
C LEU A 148 0.99 -1.70 -12.08
N SER A 149 1.93 -0.85 -12.49
CA SER A 149 3.34 -1.22 -12.71
C SER A 149 4.06 -1.51 -11.41
N ALA A 150 3.64 -0.88 -10.31
CA ALA A 150 4.04 -1.29 -8.99
C ALA A 150 3.63 -2.75 -8.68
N ASN A 151 2.70 -3.33 -9.44
CA ASN A 151 2.17 -4.69 -9.27
C ASN A 151 2.79 -5.76 -10.20
N GLN A 152 3.83 -5.46 -10.98
CA GLN A 152 4.45 -6.49 -11.82
C GLN A 152 5.79 -7.00 -11.24
N PRO A 153 5.80 -8.17 -10.58
CA PRO A 153 6.98 -9.04 -10.65
C PRO A 153 7.07 -9.59 -12.08
N ASP A 154 8.29 -9.82 -12.57
CA ASP A 154 8.54 -10.47 -13.84
C ASP A 154 7.60 -11.67 -14.05
N LYS A 155 6.91 -11.65 -15.19
CA LYS A 155 5.75 -12.50 -15.50
C LYS A 155 5.95 -14.00 -15.24
N PRO A 156 4.86 -14.66 -14.81
CA PRO A 156 4.18 -15.56 -15.72
C PRO A 156 2.74 -15.09 -16.02
N ARG A 157 2.39 -15.19 -17.30
CA ARG A 157 1.05 -14.88 -17.82
C ARG A 157 0.03 -15.82 -17.17
N ALA A 158 -0.90 -15.30 -16.41
CA ALA A 158 -2.30 -15.69 -16.30
C ALA A 158 -2.92 -15.09 -15.05
N CYS A 159 -3.54 -13.94 -15.19
CA CYS A 159 -4.73 -13.56 -14.41
C CYS A 159 -5.32 -12.31 -15.07
N ARG A 160 -6.20 -12.53 -16.05
CA ARG A 160 -7.13 -11.50 -16.50
C ARG A 160 -8.33 -11.54 -15.55
N ASN A 161 -8.66 -10.37 -15.01
CA ASN A 161 -9.97 -10.05 -14.43
C ASN A 161 -10.39 -10.85 -13.19
N GLY A 162 -10.09 -10.31 -11.99
CA GLY A 162 -10.68 -10.73 -10.74
C GLY A 162 -9.89 -10.18 -9.55
N PRO A 163 -10.49 -10.05 -8.34
CA PRO A 163 -9.73 -9.72 -7.15
C PRO A 163 -8.61 -10.74 -6.99
N GLY A 164 -7.37 -10.26 -6.89
CA GLY A 164 -6.19 -11.10 -6.85
C GLY A 164 -6.23 -12.09 -5.69
N LEU A 165 -6.27 -13.36 -6.02
CA LEU A 165 -6.12 -14.46 -5.07
C LEU A 165 -4.68 -14.95 -5.18
N LEU A 166 -3.86 -14.72 -4.18
CA LEU A 166 -2.53 -15.30 -4.10
C LEU A 166 -2.60 -16.60 -3.29
N LEU A 167 -2.38 -17.71 -3.96
CA LEU A 167 -2.28 -19.03 -3.32
C LEU A 167 -0.79 -19.33 -3.12
N LEU A 168 -0.33 -19.39 -1.87
CA LEU A 168 1.00 -19.86 -1.54
C LEU A 168 0.89 -21.25 -0.87
N LYS A 169 1.62 -22.22 -1.40
CA LYS A 169 1.74 -23.56 -0.83
C LYS A 169 3.00 -23.61 0.01
N ALA A 170 2.85 -23.83 1.29
CA ALA A 170 3.98 -24.08 2.18
C ALA A 170 4.59 -25.47 1.94
N PRO A 171 5.88 -25.71 2.26
CA PRO A 171 6.50 -27.02 2.20
C PRO A 171 5.77 -28.09 3.03
N SER A 172 5.04 -27.67 4.05
CA SER A 172 4.21 -28.53 4.92
C SER A 172 2.87 -28.94 4.31
N GLY A 173 2.55 -28.53 3.06
CA GLY A 173 1.29 -28.85 2.39
C GLY A 173 0.11 -27.92 2.72
N ALA A 174 0.27 -26.94 3.60
CA ALA A 174 -0.76 -25.97 3.93
C ALA A 174 -0.91 -24.90 2.82
N PHE A 175 -2.16 -24.50 2.54
CA PHE A 175 -2.48 -23.44 1.60
C PHE A 175 -2.92 -22.20 2.37
N PHE A 176 -2.32 -21.04 2.05
CA PHE A 176 -2.75 -19.75 2.56
C PHE A 176 -3.44 -18.97 1.44
N ILE A 177 -4.64 -18.48 1.72
CA ILE A 177 -5.44 -17.68 0.80
C ILE A 177 -5.33 -16.22 1.25
N PHE A 178 -4.65 -15.39 0.45
CA PHE A 178 -4.63 -13.95 0.66
C PHE A 178 -5.59 -13.28 -0.33
N ARG A 179 -6.63 -12.65 0.16
CA ARG A 179 -7.50 -11.81 -0.64
C ARG A 179 -7.08 -10.36 -0.45
N ILE A 180 -6.37 -9.81 -1.44
CA ILE A 180 -5.98 -8.41 -1.44
C ILE A 180 -7.16 -7.60 -1.98
N HIS A 181 -7.87 -6.89 -1.10
CA HIS A 181 -8.80 -5.85 -1.51
C HIS A 181 -8.04 -4.53 -1.58
N ILE A 182 -7.68 -4.12 -2.79
CA ILE A 182 -7.13 -2.79 -3.02
C ILE A 182 -8.32 -1.84 -3.17
N PHE A 183 -8.68 -1.16 -2.11
CA PHE A 183 -9.52 0.04 -2.20
C PHE A 183 -8.56 1.21 -2.45
N VAL A 184 -8.69 1.86 -3.58
CA VAL A 184 -7.92 3.06 -3.92
C VAL A 184 -8.80 4.26 -3.59
N PRO A 185 -8.61 4.92 -2.46
CA PRO A 185 -9.02 6.31 -2.36
C PRO A 185 -7.94 7.13 -3.07
N CYS A 186 -8.31 7.88 -4.09
CA CYS A 186 -7.48 8.96 -4.60
C CYS A 186 -7.07 9.83 -3.41
N CYS A 187 -5.76 10.01 -3.19
CA CYS A 187 -5.29 11.13 -2.41
C CYS A 187 -5.72 12.41 -3.13
N VAL A 188 -6.85 12.96 -2.75
CA VAL A 188 -7.20 14.34 -3.04
C VAL A 188 -6.77 15.12 -1.80
N ILE A 189 -5.70 15.89 -1.93
CA ILE A 189 -5.36 16.96 -1.00
C ILE A 189 -6.08 18.22 -1.46
#